data_c8246d640b45a1f898f0c3a5f5f9c40c
#
_entry.id   c8246d640b45a1f898f0c3a5f5f9c40c
#
_cell.length_a   1.000
_cell.length_b   1.000
_cell.length_c   1.000
_cell.angle_alpha   90.00
_cell.angle_beta   90.00
_cell.angle_gamma   90.00
#
_symmetry.space_group_name_H-M   'P 1'
#
loop_
_entity.id
_entity.type
_entity.pdbx_description
1 polymer ?
#
loop_
_entity_poly.entity_id
_entity_poly.type
_entity_poly.pdbx_seq_one_letter_code
_entity_poly.pdbx_strand_id
1 'polypeptide(L)'
;MPSPTMTHFRGGRDAISLKAYPEMDDFFADLSALYRQEIDLLAKAGCKYIQFDDTNLAYLCDSKMRQDARDRGEDPDELPRTYAALINDCIKDRPADMAACIHLCRGNARSLWFAEGDYEPIADHMFNLTDVDGFFLEYDDDRSGGFEPLRYVPKGNKKIVLGLLTTKSGELESRDELKQRIAEASKFVDIDQLCLSPQCGFSSNAIGNIISVQEQFDKLGMIVDLATEIWGGVDK
;
A
#
# COMPACT_ATOMS: atom_id res chain seq x y z
N MET A 1 4.40 5.75 -8.35
CA MET A 1 5.82 6.09 -8.15
C MET A 1 6.41 5.19 -7.06
N PRO A 2 7.72 4.86 -7.05
CA PRO A 2 8.31 4.07 -5.96
C PRO A 2 8.17 4.80 -4.63
N SER A 3 8.01 4.05 -3.53
CA SER A 3 7.97 4.67 -2.20
C SER A 3 9.36 5.17 -1.78
N PRO A 4 9.48 6.32 -1.11
CA PRO A 4 10.76 6.83 -0.60
C PRO A 4 11.40 5.88 0.42
N THR A 5 10.62 5.06 1.11
CA THR A 5 11.10 4.08 2.10
C THR A 5 12.04 3.02 1.50
N MET A 6 11.91 2.72 0.20
CA MET A 6 12.68 1.68 -0.50
C MET A 6 14.19 1.94 -0.51
N THR A 7 14.61 3.19 -0.39
CA THR A 7 16.02 3.56 -0.39
C THR A 7 16.72 3.16 0.91
N HIS A 8 15.99 3.04 2.00
CA HIS A 8 16.51 2.71 3.33
C HIS A 8 16.27 1.26 3.73
N PHE A 9 15.03 0.76 3.63
CA PHE A 9 14.60 -0.50 4.27
C PHE A 9 15.49 -1.71 3.96
N ARG A 10 15.90 -1.88 2.69
CA ARG A 10 16.61 -3.11 2.25
C ARG A 10 18.01 -3.26 2.81
N GLY A 11 18.67 -2.18 3.15
CA GLY A 11 20.04 -2.20 3.67
C GLY A 11 20.20 -1.39 4.96
N GLY A 12 19.14 -0.78 5.47
CA GLY A 12 19.18 0.08 6.65
C GLY A 12 20.20 1.21 6.49
N ARG A 13 20.80 1.59 7.59
CA ARG A 13 21.85 2.62 7.63
C ARG A 13 23.00 2.33 6.66
N ASP A 14 23.37 1.06 6.48
CA ASP A 14 24.55 0.67 5.66
C ASP A 14 24.33 0.90 4.15
N ALA A 15 23.08 1.02 3.70
CA ALA A 15 22.75 1.36 2.31
C ALA A 15 23.05 2.83 1.99
N ILE A 16 23.22 3.68 2.98
CA ILE A 16 23.37 5.13 2.85
C ILE A 16 24.81 5.54 3.15
N SER A 17 25.46 6.24 2.20
CA SER A 17 26.85 6.65 2.34
C SER A 17 27.08 7.54 3.56
N LEU A 18 27.86 7.06 4.52
CA LEU A 18 28.28 7.84 5.70
C LEU A 18 29.05 9.12 5.34
N LYS A 19 29.74 9.13 4.20
CA LYS A 19 30.49 10.31 3.74
C LYS A 19 29.55 11.41 3.24
N ALA A 20 28.46 11.01 2.57
CA ALA A 20 27.48 11.97 2.03
C ALA A 20 26.48 12.40 3.10
N TYR A 21 26.05 11.46 3.92
CA TYR A 21 25.04 11.66 4.97
C TYR A 21 25.52 11.05 6.29
N PRO A 22 26.26 11.80 7.10
CA PRO A 22 26.65 11.37 8.45
C PRO A 22 25.42 11.09 9.32
N GLU A 23 24.39 11.92 9.19
CA GLU A 23 23.11 11.81 9.90
C GLU A 23 22.00 11.34 8.94
N MET A 24 21.13 10.44 9.42
CA MET A 24 20.02 9.94 8.62
C MET A 24 18.94 10.99 8.35
N ASP A 25 18.77 11.95 9.27
CA ASP A 25 17.80 13.03 9.13
C ASP A 25 18.12 13.90 7.89
N ASP A 26 19.39 14.16 7.62
CA ASP A 26 19.82 14.91 6.43
C ASP A 26 19.47 14.13 5.14
N PHE A 27 19.66 12.80 5.15
CA PHE A 27 19.28 11.96 4.03
C PHE A 27 17.76 11.98 3.78
N PHE A 28 16.97 11.80 4.82
CA PHE A 28 15.51 11.84 4.70
C PHE A 28 14.99 13.23 4.28
N ALA A 29 15.62 14.29 4.74
CA ALA A 29 15.28 15.67 4.35
C ALA A 29 15.54 15.91 2.85
N ASP A 30 16.70 15.52 2.34
CA ASP A 30 17.03 15.64 0.91
C ASP A 30 16.13 14.75 0.05
N LEU A 31 15.90 13.51 0.47
CA LEU A 31 15.04 12.58 -0.24
C LEU A 31 13.60 13.12 -0.35
N SER A 32 13.04 13.60 0.76
CA SER A 32 11.69 14.17 0.76
C SER A 32 11.60 15.45 -0.08
N ALA A 33 12.66 16.26 -0.12
CA ALA A 33 12.73 17.44 -0.98
C ALA A 33 12.69 17.08 -2.48
N LEU A 34 13.38 16.00 -2.89
CA LEU A 34 13.32 15.47 -4.26
C LEU A 34 11.92 14.98 -4.62
N TYR A 35 11.26 14.24 -3.73
CA TYR A 35 9.89 13.79 -3.96
C TYR A 35 8.91 14.96 -4.08
N ARG A 36 9.03 16.01 -3.26
CA ARG A 36 8.21 17.22 -3.39
C ARG A 36 8.39 17.89 -4.75
N GLN A 37 9.63 17.98 -5.24
CA GLN A 37 9.90 18.53 -6.58
C GLN A 37 9.23 17.71 -7.68
N GLU A 38 9.33 16.38 -7.61
CA GLU A 38 8.68 15.49 -8.59
C GLU A 38 7.15 15.61 -8.53
N ILE A 39 6.56 15.65 -7.34
CA ILE A 39 5.12 15.82 -7.15
C ILE A 39 4.65 17.18 -7.69
N ASP A 40 5.41 18.25 -7.49
CA ASP A 40 5.13 19.57 -8.04
C ASP A 40 5.17 19.57 -9.58
N LEU A 41 6.14 18.89 -10.19
CA LEU A 41 6.23 18.74 -11.64
C LEU A 41 5.05 17.94 -12.21
N LEU A 42 4.65 16.85 -11.54
CA LEU A 42 3.48 16.07 -11.91
C LEU A 42 2.20 16.90 -11.81
N ALA A 43 2.04 17.68 -10.73
CA ALA A 43 0.91 18.59 -10.55
C ALA A 43 0.83 19.64 -11.67
N LYS A 44 1.96 20.26 -12.02
CA LYS A 44 2.06 21.21 -13.14
C LYS A 44 1.73 20.58 -14.49
N ALA A 45 1.99 19.28 -14.65
CA ALA A 45 1.60 18.51 -15.82
C ALA A 45 0.09 18.11 -15.84
N GLY A 46 -0.66 18.45 -14.78
CA GLY A 46 -2.10 18.18 -14.67
C GLY A 46 -2.44 16.90 -13.90
N CYS A 47 -1.46 16.24 -13.28
CA CYS A 47 -1.70 15.04 -12.48
C CYS A 47 -2.53 15.40 -11.22
N LYS A 48 -3.59 14.61 -10.95
CA LYS A 48 -4.49 14.79 -9.80
C LYS A 48 -4.47 13.61 -8.84
N TYR A 49 -3.68 12.59 -9.15
CA TYR A 49 -3.57 11.38 -8.34
C TYR A 49 -2.14 10.84 -8.39
N ILE A 50 -1.57 10.59 -7.23
CA ILE A 50 -0.31 9.86 -7.09
C ILE A 50 -0.49 8.64 -6.18
N GLN A 51 0.24 7.59 -6.48
CA GLN A 51 0.29 6.41 -5.62
C GLN A 51 1.74 6.01 -5.39
N PHE A 52 2.12 5.90 -4.12
CA PHE A 52 3.37 5.25 -3.74
C PHE A 52 3.19 3.74 -3.80
N ASP A 53 4.09 3.06 -4.48
CA ASP A 53 4.20 1.60 -4.44
C ASP A 53 5.20 1.23 -3.35
N ASP A 54 4.67 0.83 -2.18
CA ASP A 54 5.45 0.53 -0.99
C ASP A 54 5.43 -0.97 -0.69
N THR A 55 6.61 -1.55 -0.65
CA THR A 55 6.78 -2.93 -0.20
C THR A 55 7.22 -3.01 1.26
N ASN A 56 7.81 -1.95 1.79
CA ASN A 56 8.58 -1.99 3.03
C ASN A 56 7.70 -1.95 4.27
N LEU A 57 6.59 -1.20 4.23
CA LEU A 57 5.59 -1.26 5.28
C LEU A 57 4.93 -2.65 5.33
N ALA A 58 4.65 -3.26 4.16
CA ALA A 58 4.15 -4.63 4.12
C ALA A 58 5.18 -5.65 4.63
N TYR A 59 6.46 -5.43 4.37
CA TYR A 59 7.55 -6.29 4.88
C TYR A 59 7.70 -6.19 6.40
N LEU A 60 7.34 -5.06 7.00
CA LEU A 60 7.28 -4.91 8.46
C LEU A 60 6.11 -5.68 9.11
N CYS A 61 5.24 -6.31 8.33
CA CYS A 61 4.26 -7.30 8.80
C CYS A 61 4.87 -8.70 8.92
N ASP A 62 5.93 -9.01 8.17
CA ASP A 62 6.57 -10.32 8.10
C ASP A 62 7.56 -10.52 9.25
N SER A 63 7.39 -11.60 10.01
CA SER A 63 8.20 -11.87 11.21
C SER A 63 9.69 -12.04 10.92
N LYS A 64 10.01 -12.69 9.78
CA LYS A 64 11.39 -12.88 9.34
C LYS A 64 12.02 -11.56 8.92
N MET A 65 11.32 -10.75 8.15
CA MET A 65 11.82 -9.45 7.70
C MET A 65 11.98 -8.45 8.85
N ARG A 66 11.12 -8.52 9.87
CA ARG A 66 11.30 -7.78 11.13
C ARG A 66 12.56 -8.23 11.87
N GLN A 67 12.85 -9.56 11.91
CA GLN A 67 14.08 -10.06 12.50
C GLN A 67 15.32 -9.60 11.70
N ASP A 68 15.26 -9.67 10.38
CA ASP A 68 16.35 -9.18 9.51
C ASP A 68 16.62 -7.67 9.73
N ALA A 69 15.59 -6.87 10.05
CA ALA A 69 15.76 -5.46 10.42
C ALA A 69 16.48 -5.31 11.77
N ARG A 70 16.09 -6.07 12.80
CA ARG A 70 16.79 -6.09 14.12
C ARG A 70 18.25 -6.49 13.98
N ASP A 71 18.54 -7.49 13.14
CA ASP A 71 19.91 -8.00 12.92
C ASP A 71 20.81 -6.94 12.24
N ARG A 72 20.21 -5.97 11.55
CA ARG A 72 20.90 -4.78 10.99
C ARG A 72 20.97 -3.60 11.97
N GLY A 73 20.45 -3.76 13.20
CA GLY A 73 20.42 -2.69 14.20
C GLY A 73 19.27 -1.70 14.05
N GLU A 74 18.26 -2.02 13.25
CA GLU A 74 17.03 -1.23 13.10
C GLU A 74 15.96 -1.69 14.09
N ASP A 75 15.12 -0.78 14.53
CA ASP A 75 13.94 -1.13 15.33
C ASP A 75 12.70 -1.25 14.46
N PRO A 76 12.22 -2.47 14.15
CA PRO A 76 11.06 -2.66 13.29
C PRO A 76 9.74 -2.16 13.91
N ASP A 77 9.71 -1.81 15.18
CA ASP A 77 8.56 -1.23 15.85
C ASP A 77 8.53 0.30 15.67
N GLU A 78 9.69 0.95 15.50
CA GLU A 78 9.81 2.39 15.23
C GLU A 78 9.88 2.73 13.72
N LEU A 79 10.33 1.81 12.87
CA LEU A 79 10.41 2.05 11.42
C LEU A 79 9.08 2.51 10.79
N PRO A 80 7.89 1.99 11.17
CA PRO A 80 6.63 2.49 10.62
C PRO A 80 6.40 3.98 10.91
N ARG A 81 6.79 4.47 12.09
CA ARG A 81 6.72 5.89 12.45
C ARG A 81 7.68 6.72 11.61
N THR A 82 8.92 6.28 11.47
CA THR A 82 9.95 6.95 10.64
C THR A 82 9.49 7.07 9.19
N TYR A 83 8.93 5.99 8.65
CA TYR A 83 8.44 5.96 7.27
C TYR A 83 7.17 6.80 7.06
N ALA A 84 6.26 6.84 8.04
CA ALA A 84 5.12 7.74 8.00
C ALA A 84 5.57 9.20 7.93
N ALA A 85 6.54 9.61 8.76
CA ALA A 85 7.10 10.96 8.74
C ALA A 85 7.75 11.29 7.39
N LEU A 86 8.54 10.37 6.82
CA LEU A 86 9.17 10.54 5.52
C LEU A 86 8.12 10.69 4.39
N ILE A 87 7.09 9.84 4.37
CA ILE A 87 6.01 9.91 3.38
C ILE A 87 5.26 11.25 3.50
N ASN A 88 4.92 11.67 4.73
CA ASN A 88 4.25 12.94 4.99
C ASN A 88 5.08 14.13 4.49
N ASP A 89 6.38 14.11 4.74
CA ASP A 89 7.29 15.14 4.25
C ASP A 89 7.36 15.18 2.71
N CYS A 90 7.23 14.05 2.04
CA CYS A 90 7.18 14.00 0.57
C CYS A 90 5.92 14.67 0.00
N ILE A 91 4.76 14.53 0.67
CA ILE A 91 3.47 14.96 0.14
C ILE A 91 2.92 16.26 0.73
N LYS A 92 3.58 16.85 1.73
CA LYS A 92 3.04 18.00 2.51
C LYS A 92 2.69 19.22 1.67
N ASP A 93 3.40 19.44 0.57
CA ASP A 93 3.23 20.61 -0.30
C ASP A 93 2.40 20.29 -1.57
N ARG A 94 1.78 19.10 -1.65
CA ARG A 94 0.93 18.74 -2.79
C ARG A 94 -0.28 19.66 -2.90
N PRO A 95 -0.78 19.94 -4.12
CA PRO A 95 -2.05 20.65 -4.29
C PRO A 95 -3.20 19.97 -3.55
N ALA A 96 -4.10 20.75 -2.96
CA ALA A 96 -5.24 20.24 -2.19
C ALA A 96 -6.21 19.35 -3.01
N ASP A 97 -6.19 19.50 -4.34
CA ASP A 97 -6.99 18.73 -5.28
C ASP A 97 -6.23 17.53 -5.90
N MET A 98 -5.04 17.20 -5.37
CA MET A 98 -4.27 16.02 -5.73
C MET A 98 -4.37 14.97 -4.64
N ALA A 99 -5.00 13.83 -4.94
CA ALA A 99 -5.02 12.69 -4.05
C ALA A 99 -3.67 11.98 -4.01
N ALA A 100 -3.23 11.60 -2.81
CA ALA A 100 -2.03 10.80 -2.59
C ALA A 100 -2.41 9.49 -1.89
N CYS A 101 -2.14 8.36 -2.52
CA CYS A 101 -2.42 7.03 -1.98
C CYS A 101 -1.13 6.21 -1.85
N ILE A 102 -1.22 5.11 -1.11
CA ILE A 102 -0.12 4.16 -0.96
C ILE A 102 -0.63 2.74 -1.17
N HIS A 103 0.09 1.96 -1.97
CA HIS A 103 -0.13 0.53 -2.14
C HIS A 103 0.90 -0.25 -1.33
N LEU A 104 0.43 -1.11 -0.44
CA LEU A 104 1.27 -1.98 0.37
C LEU A 104 1.40 -3.33 -0.34
N CYS A 105 2.44 -3.44 -1.17
CA CYS A 105 2.69 -4.61 -1.98
C CYS A 105 3.45 -5.69 -1.18
N ARG A 106 2.93 -6.92 -1.21
CA ARG A 106 3.60 -8.10 -0.62
C ARG A 106 4.46 -8.88 -1.62
N GLY A 107 4.66 -8.32 -2.80
CA GLY A 107 5.36 -8.92 -3.91
C GLY A 107 4.44 -9.59 -4.92
N ASN A 108 4.76 -9.40 -6.20
CA ASN A 108 4.09 -10.04 -7.32
C ASN A 108 5.08 -10.25 -8.46
N ALA A 109 5.97 -11.22 -8.31
CA ALA A 109 6.94 -11.61 -9.33
C ALA A 109 6.50 -12.91 -9.99
N ARG A 110 5.95 -12.83 -11.20
CA ARG A 110 5.41 -13.98 -11.95
C ARG A 110 4.41 -14.80 -11.10
N SER A 111 3.44 -14.09 -10.51
CA SER A 111 2.42 -14.64 -9.61
C SER A 111 2.94 -15.21 -8.27
N LEU A 112 4.20 -14.93 -7.91
CA LEU A 112 4.77 -15.29 -6.60
C LEU A 112 4.77 -14.07 -5.67
N TRP A 113 4.37 -14.29 -4.43
CA TRP A 113 4.48 -13.30 -3.36
C TRP A 113 5.81 -13.44 -2.61
N PHE A 114 6.17 -12.45 -1.79
CA PHE A 114 7.45 -12.35 -1.11
C PHE A 114 7.31 -12.20 0.42
N ALA A 115 6.26 -11.59 0.91
CA ALA A 115 6.03 -11.32 2.33
C ALA A 115 4.65 -11.81 2.80
N GLU A 116 4.56 -12.21 4.06
CA GLU A 116 3.32 -12.62 4.73
C GLU A 116 3.21 -11.94 6.11
N GLY A 117 2.10 -12.14 6.80
CA GLY A 117 1.81 -11.55 8.10
C GLY A 117 0.64 -10.56 8.05
N ASP A 118 -0.12 -10.46 9.13
CA ASP A 118 -1.20 -9.48 9.24
C ASP A 118 -0.66 -8.05 9.39
N TYR A 119 -1.54 -7.05 9.24
CA TYR A 119 -1.17 -5.64 9.36
C TYR A 119 -1.03 -5.14 10.79
N GLU A 120 -1.33 -5.95 11.81
CA GLU A 120 -1.34 -5.54 13.22
C GLU A 120 -0.07 -4.82 13.69
N PRO A 121 1.16 -5.29 13.33
CA PRO A 121 2.39 -4.67 13.80
C PRO A 121 2.60 -3.21 13.34
N ILE A 122 1.93 -2.80 12.26
CA ILE A 122 2.13 -1.47 11.65
C ILE A 122 0.85 -0.63 11.63
N ALA A 123 -0.31 -1.22 11.91
CA ALA A 123 -1.63 -0.63 11.61
C ALA A 123 -1.84 0.73 12.29
N ASP A 124 -1.52 0.85 13.58
CA ASP A 124 -1.72 2.10 14.32
C ASP A 124 -0.86 3.24 13.71
N HIS A 125 0.43 3.01 13.51
CA HIS A 125 1.31 4.00 12.91
C HIS A 125 0.92 4.32 11.47
N MET A 126 0.61 3.29 10.68
CA MET A 126 0.25 3.43 9.28
C MET A 126 -1.03 4.26 9.10
N PHE A 127 -2.10 3.91 9.79
CA PHE A 127 -3.40 4.57 9.58
C PHE A 127 -3.50 5.94 10.25
N ASN A 128 -2.86 6.12 11.42
CA ASN A 128 -2.99 7.34 12.21
C ASN A 128 -1.88 8.36 11.97
N LEU A 129 -0.69 7.95 11.52
CA LEU A 129 0.43 8.86 11.33
C LEU A 129 0.72 9.21 9.88
N THR A 130 0.19 8.48 8.89
CA THR A 130 0.44 8.75 7.48
C THR A 130 -0.69 9.59 6.87
N ASP A 131 -0.34 10.74 6.27
CA ASP A 131 -1.30 11.74 5.76
C ASP A 131 -1.75 11.47 4.31
N VAL A 132 -1.73 10.21 3.87
CA VAL A 132 -2.29 9.81 2.58
C VAL A 132 -3.82 9.75 2.62
N ASP A 133 -4.45 9.91 1.46
CA ASP A 133 -5.90 9.89 1.29
C ASP A 133 -6.46 8.47 1.21
N GLY A 134 -5.61 7.48 0.85
CA GLY A 134 -6.05 6.10 0.75
C GLY A 134 -4.93 5.07 0.83
N PHE A 135 -5.30 3.89 1.31
CA PHE A 135 -4.43 2.72 1.43
C PHE A 135 -4.97 1.58 0.59
N PHE A 136 -4.16 1.06 -0.33
CA PHE A 136 -4.44 -0.14 -1.11
C PHE A 136 -3.77 -1.33 -0.41
N LEU A 137 -4.58 -2.20 0.17
CA LEU A 137 -4.14 -3.28 1.03
C LEU A 137 -4.41 -4.64 0.38
N GLU A 138 -3.43 -5.53 0.40
CA GLU A 138 -3.60 -6.89 -0.10
C GLU A 138 -4.30 -7.76 0.93
N TYR A 139 -5.46 -8.31 0.54
CA TYR A 139 -6.29 -9.21 1.34
C TYR A 139 -6.86 -10.38 0.51
N ASP A 140 -6.14 -10.79 -0.54
CA ASP A 140 -6.60 -11.82 -1.49
C ASP A 140 -6.55 -13.25 -0.93
N ASP A 141 -5.78 -13.50 0.12
CA ASP A 141 -5.71 -14.80 0.80
C ASP A 141 -5.34 -14.68 2.30
N ASP A 142 -5.19 -15.82 2.97
CA ASP A 142 -4.97 -15.91 4.43
C ASP A 142 -3.59 -15.37 4.88
N ARG A 143 -2.61 -15.18 3.98
CA ARG A 143 -1.28 -14.67 4.34
C ARG A 143 -1.30 -13.26 4.91
N SER A 144 -2.33 -12.47 4.62
CA SER A 144 -2.51 -11.11 5.12
C SER A 144 -3.31 -11.01 6.43
N GLY A 145 -3.74 -12.14 6.99
CA GLY A 145 -4.52 -12.18 8.21
C GLY A 145 -5.96 -11.67 8.05
N GLY A 146 -6.58 -11.32 9.16
CA GLY A 146 -7.94 -10.80 9.24
C GLY A 146 -8.04 -9.28 9.09
N PHE A 147 -9.26 -8.77 9.26
CA PHE A 147 -9.56 -7.34 9.15
C PHE A 147 -9.47 -6.57 10.48
N GLU A 148 -9.12 -7.23 11.58
CA GLU A 148 -9.02 -6.61 12.91
C GLU A 148 -8.09 -5.38 12.95
N PRO A 149 -6.96 -5.34 12.22
CA PRO A 149 -6.10 -4.17 12.17
C PRO A 149 -6.79 -2.91 11.62
N LEU A 150 -7.86 -3.06 10.83
CA LEU A 150 -8.64 -1.93 10.32
C LEU A 150 -9.35 -1.11 11.41
N ARG A 151 -9.45 -1.62 12.65
CA ARG A 151 -9.99 -0.86 13.78
C ARG A 151 -9.20 0.42 14.11
N TYR A 152 -7.94 0.49 13.66
CA TYR A 152 -7.10 1.69 13.81
C TYR A 152 -7.37 2.77 12.74
N VAL A 153 -8.16 2.47 11.71
CA VAL A 153 -8.48 3.45 10.67
C VAL A 153 -9.31 4.58 11.28
N PRO A 154 -8.85 5.84 11.19
CA PRO A 154 -9.62 6.97 11.71
C PRO A 154 -10.91 7.16 10.91
N LYS A 155 -11.99 7.51 11.62
CA LYS A 155 -13.23 7.92 10.96
C LYS A 155 -12.99 9.18 10.12
N GLY A 156 -13.53 9.22 8.92
CA GLY A 156 -13.41 10.38 8.04
C GLY A 156 -13.26 10.02 6.57
N ASN A 157 -12.36 10.71 5.88
CA ASN A 157 -12.26 10.64 4.42
C ASN A 157 -11.20 9.64 3.90
N LYS A 158 -10.35 9.07 4.77
CA LYS A 158 -9.36 8.07 4.34
C LYS A 158 -10.05 6.86 3.75
N LYS A 159 -9.60 6.45 2.56
CA LYS A 159 -10.13 5.27 1.88
C LYS A 159 -9.27 4.05 2.15
N ILE A 160 -9.91 2.92 2.39
CA ILE A 160 -9.31 1.60 2.50
C ILE A 160 -9.75 0.79 1.31
N VAL A 161 -8.83 0.56 0.40
CA VAL A 161 -9.07 -0.20 -0.83
C VAL A 161 -8.69 -1.65 -0.58
N LEU A 162 -9.70 -2.49 -0.49
CA LEU A 162 -9.55 -3.91 -0.21
C LEU A 162 -9.15 -4.66 -1.49
N GLY A 163 -7.92 -5.10 -1.56
CA GLY A 163 -7.40 -5.94 -2.64
C GLY A 163 -7.80 -7.40 -2.44
N LEU A 164 -9.06 -7.71 -2.71
CA LEU A 164 -9.65 -9.04 -2.47
C LEU A 164 -9.52 -10.01 -3.63
N LEU A 165 -9.35 -9.50 -4.85
CA LEU A 165 -9.20 -10.36 -6.02
C LEU A 165 -7.72 -10.59 -6.30
N THR A 166 -7.29 -11.85 -6.30
CA THR A 166 -5.89 -12.17 -6.60
C THR A 166 -5.53 -11.89 -8.05
N THR A 167 -4.33 -11.39 -8.27
CA THR A 167 -3.74 -11.25 -9.62
C THR A 167 -2.75 -12.37 -9.93
N LYS A 168 -2.69 -13.39 -9.07
CA LYS A 168 -1.76 -14.52 -9.17
C LYS A 168 -2.37 -15.75 -9.87
N SER A 169 -3.70 -15.79 -9.97
CA SER A 169 -4.48 -16.84 -10.63
C SER A 169 -5.59 -16.24 -11.49
N GLY A 170 -5.89 -16.87 -12.63
CA GLY A 170 -7.00 -16.49 -13.51
C GLY A 170 -8.37 -16.94 -13.00
N GLU A 171 -8.44 -17.78 -11.96
CA GLU A 171 -9.71 -18.19 -11.38
C GLU A 171 -10.45 -16.99 -10.81
N LEU A 172 -11.76 -16.91 -11.09
CA LEU A 172 -12.63 -15.89 -10.50
C LEU A 172 -13.02 -16.31 -9.09
N GLU A 173 -12.93 -15.37 -8.19
CA GLU A 173 -13.39 -15.51 -6.81
C GLU A 173 -14.93 -15.62 -6.76
N SER A 174 -15.44 -16.21 -5.69
CA SER A 174 -16.88 -16.25 -5.45
C SER A 174 -17.41 -14.86 -5.10
N ARG A 175 -18.46 -14.40 -5.82
CA ARG A 175 -19.13 -13.11 -5.52
C ARG A 175 -19.66 -13.06 -4.09
N ASP A 176 -20.22 -14.16 -3.61
CA ASP A 176 -20.79 -14.22 -2.25
C ASP A 176 -19.70 -14.17 -1.19
N GLU A 177 -18.56 -14.82 -1.41
CA GLU A 177 -17.40 -14.74 -0.51
C GLU A 177 -16.81 -13.32 -0.49
N LEU A 178 -16.69 -12.66 -1.65
CA LEU A 178 -16.22 -11.27 -1.71
C LEU A 178 -17.16 -10.32 -0.94
N LYS A 179 -18.47 -10.47 -1.07
CA LYS A 179 -19.46 -9.71 -0.32
C LYS A 179 -19.35 -9.98 1.18
N GLN A 180 -19.18 -11.23 1.57
CA GLN A 180 -19.00 -11.59 2.98
C GLN A 180 -17.74 -10.93 3.54
N ARG A 181 -16.62 -10.97 2.82
CA ARG A 181 -15.36 -10.33 3.25
C ARG A 181 -15.48 -8.81 3.35
N ILE A 182 -16.16 -8.15 2.42
CA ILE A 182 -16.47 -6.72 2.52
C ILE A 182 -17.34 -6.42 3.75
N ALA A 183 -18.35 -7.26 4.02
CA ALA A 183 -19.18 -7.13 5.21
C ALA A 183 -18.39 -7.39 6.52
N GLU A 184 -17.39 -8.26 6.50
CA GLU A 184 -16.48 -8.45 7.64
C GLU A 184 -15.61 -7.22 7.87
N ALA A 185 -14.99 -6.66 6.85
CA ALA A 185 -14.21 -5.44 6.94
C ALA A 185 -15.04 -4.25 7.42
N SER A 186 -16.32 -4.16 7.02
CA SER A 186 -17.23 -3.10 7.42
C SER A 186 -17.63 -3.10 8.91
N LYS A 187 -17.28 -4.15 9.65
CA LYS A 187 -17.39 -4.17 11.11
C LYS A 187 -16.38 -3.26 11.80
N PHE A 188 -15.29 -2.94 11.14
CA PHE A 188 -14.17 -2.14 11.66
C PHE A 188 -14.08 -0.75 11.05
N VAL A 189 -14.49 -0.60 9.78
CA VAL A 189 -14.41 0.64 8.99
C VAL A 189 -15.75 0.89 8.32
N ASP A 190 -16.18 2.15 8.29
CA ASP A 190 -17.42 2.54 7.62
C ASP A 190 -17.40 2.09 6.16
N ILE A 191 -18.53 1.54 5.67
CA ILE A 191 -18.65 1.05 4.29
C ILE A 191 -18.33 2.15 3.27
N ASP A 192 -18.59 3.41 3.59
CA ASP A 192 -18.29 4.56 2.74
C ASP A 192 -16.79 4.89 2.68
N GLN A 193 -15.97 4.35 3.60
CA GLN A 193 -14.51 4.42 3.54
C GLN A 193 -13.88 3.23 2.81
N LEU A 194 -14.66 2.16 2.57
CA LEU A 194 -14.18 0.96 1.88
C LEU A 194 -14.30 1.08 0.37
N CYS A 195 -13.33 0.51 -0.33
CA CYS A 195 -13.33 0.34 -1.79
C CYS A 195 -12.85 -1.07 -2.12
N LEU A 196 -13.06 -1.51 -3.36
CA LEU A 196 -12.64 -2.83 -3.85
C LEU A 196 -11.63 -2.68 -5.00
N SER A 197 -10.59 -3.50 -4.99
CA SER A 197 -9.61 -3.59 -6.08
C SER A 197 -9.06 -5.01 -6.24
N PRO A 198 -8.30 -5.27 -7.33
CA PRO A 198 -7.37 -6.37 -7.33
C PRO A 198 -6.33 -6.20 -6.22
N GLN A 199 -5.72 -7.31 -5.82
CA GLN A 199 -4.68 -7.32 -4.78
C GLN A 199 -3.43 -6.50 -5.18
N CYS A 200 -3.02 -6.58 -6.45
CA CYS A 200 -1.88 -5.90 -7.04
C CYS A 200 -2.17 -5.61 -8.52
N GLY A 201 -1.19 -5.17 -9.30
CA GLY A 201 -1.29 -5.10 -10.75
C GLY A 201 -1.26 -6.49 -11.41
N PHE A 202 -1.75 -6.60 -12.64
CA PHE A 202 -1.76 -7.85 -13.41
C PHE A 202 -0.41 -8.12 -14.11
N SER A 203 0.51 -7.18 -14.09
CA SER A 203 1.88 -7.33 -14.59
C SER A 203 2.79 -6.35 -13.85
N SER A 204 3.17 -6.68 -12.62
CA SER A 204 3.94 -5.80 -11.74
C SER A 204 5.41 -5.62 -12.14
N ASN A 205 5.89 -6.42 -13.11
CA ASN A 205 7.23 -6.32 -13.67
C ASN A 205 7.27 -6.84 -15.13
N ALA A 206 8.42 -6.70 -15.80
CA ALA A 206 8.59 -7.09 -17.20
C ALA A 206 8.37 -8.59 -17.48
N ILE A 207 8.42 -9.45 -16.47
CA ILE A 207 8.19 -10.89 -16.61
C ILE A 207 6.67 -11.17 -16.72
N GLY A 208 5.84 -10.29 -16.19
CA GLY A 208 4.38 -10.43 -16.14
C GLY A 208 3.91 -11.49 -15.15
N ASN A 209 2.61 -11.77 -15.17
CA ASN A 209 1.95 -12.80 -14.38
C ASN A 209 1.48 -13.96 -15.30
N ILE A 210 1.13 -15.09 -14.69
CA ILE A 210 0.59 -16.28 -15.39
C ILE A 210 -0.92 -16.18 -15.62
N ILE A 211 -1.43 -15.00 -15.90
CA ILE A 211 -2.84 -14.71 -16.13
C ILE A 211 -3.02 -14.19 -17.56
N SER A 212 -4.06 -14.65 -18.22
CA SER A 212 -4.38 -14.19 -19.58
C SER A 212 -5.06 -12.82 -19.58
N VAL A 213 -5.06 -12.16 -20.73
CA VAL A 213 -5.76 -10.88 -20.91
C VAL A 213 -7.26 -11.01 -20.65
N GLN A 214 -7.89 -12.13 -21.06
CA GLN A 214 -9.30 -12.35 -20.82
C GLN A 214 -9.61 -12.49 -19.32
N GLU A 215 -8.84 -13.28 -18.59
CA GLU A 215 -8.99 -13.46 -17.15
C GLU A 215 -8.79 -12.12 -16.41
N GLN A 216 -7.88 -11.26 -16.86
CA GLN A 216 -7.75 -9.89 -16.34
C GLN A 216 -9.06 -9.10 -16.54
N PHE A 217 -9.64 -9.13 -17.75
CA PHE A 217 -10.90 -8.42 -18.01
C PHE A 217 -12.06 -9.00 -17.21
N ASP A 218 -12.13 -10.31 -17.04
CA ASP A 218 -13.17 -10.98 -16.26
C ASP A 218 -13.09 -10.55 -14.78
N LYS A 219 -11.89 -10.49 -14.20
CA LYS A 219 -11.68 -9.98 -12.82
C LYS A 219 -12.05 -8.50 -12.68
N LEU A 220 -11.63 -7.66 -13.62
CA LEU A 220 -11.99 -6.23 -13.61
C LEU A 220 -13.51 -6.04 -13.77
N GLY A 221 -14.16 -6.83 -14.63
CA GLY A 221 -15.61 -6.82 -14.77
C GLY A 221 -16.31 -7.16 -13.47
N MET A 222 -15.84 -8.20 -12.76
CA MET A 222 -16.39 -8.59 -11.46
C MET A 222 -16.25 -7.47 -10.41
N ILE A 223 -15.12 -6.77 -10.38
CA ILE A 223 -14.90 -5.64 -9.46
C ILE A 223 -15.91 -4.53 -9.74
N VAL A 224 -16.08 -4.14 -11.01
CA VAL A 224 -17.03 -3.10 -11.42
C VAL A 224 -18.47 -3.47 -11.05
N ASP A 225 -18.87 -4.72 -11.32
CA ASP A 225 -20.19 -5.22 -11.00
C ASP A 225 -20.45 -5.19 -9.49
N LEU A 226 -19.51 -5.70 -8.68
CA LEU A 226 -19.63 -5.69 -7.22
C LEU A 226 -19.62 -4.28 -6.65
N ALA A 227 -18.75 -3.39 -7.15
CA ALA A 227 -18.72 -2.00 -6.73
C ALA A 227 -20.06 -1.30 -7.04
N THR A 228 -20.62 -1.57 -8.20
CA THR A 228 -21.93 -1.03 -8.58
C THR A 228 -23.05 -1.54 -7.68
N GLU A 229 -23.01 -2.82 -7.31
CA GLU A 229 -24.02 -3.42 -6.42
C GLU A 229 -23.92 -2.88 -4.98
N ILE A 230 -22.70 -2.72 -4.46
CA ILE A 230 -22.47 -2.36 -3.03
C ILE A 230 -22.52 -0.84 -2.82
N TRP A 231 -21.90 -0.06 -3.70
CA TRP A 231 -21.77 1.41 -3.55
C TRP A 231 -22.59 2.21 -4.57
N GLY A 232 -23.24 1.55 -5.53
CA GLY A 232 -24.07 2.20 -6.56
C GLY A 232 -23.30 2.75 -7.74
N GLY A 233 -22.02 2.39 -7.90
CA GLY A 233 -21.17 2.78 -9.02
C GLY A 233 -19.70 2.79 -8.67
N VAL A 234 -18.86 3.14 -9.65
CA VAL A 234 -17.39 3.23 -9.52
C VAL A 234 -16.90 4.68 -9.43
N ASP A 235 -17.79 5.65 -9.58
CA ASP A 235 -17.48 7.09 -9.69
C ASP A 235 -17.78 7.88 -8.39
N LYS A 236 -17.69 7.23 -7.21
CA LYS A 236 -17.97 7.89 -5.93
C LYS A 236 -16.72 8.24 -5.15
#